data_67470b295f4312f3cc481a4c961266dc
#
_entry.id   67470b295f4312f3cc481a4c961266dc
#
_cell.length_a   1.000
_cell.length_b   1.000
_cell.length_c   1.000
_cell.angle_alpha   90.00
_cell.angle_beta   90.00
_cell.angle_gamma   90.00
#
_symmetry.space_group_name_H-M   'P 1'
#
loop_
_entity.id
_entity.type
_entity.pdbx_description
1 polymer ?
#
loop_
_entity_poly.entity_id
_entity_poly.type
_entity_poly.pdbx_seq_one_letter_code
_entity_poly.pdbx_strand_id
1 'polypeptide(L)'
;LMTVEPMFIEGKPFTAVTVKLPKTTLLVISNDVGYIMCGALDVDLLNEKLADRNIISGRAVGVKTIQQLLDAPLEKVTNASIAYGWRAGLIGKEALMLIS
;
A
#
# COMPACT_ATOMS: atom_id res chain seq x y z
N LEU A 1 -2.20 -11.62 16.52
CA LEU A 1 -1.97 -10.25 16.99
C LEU A 1 -2.17 -9.23 15.86
N MET A 2 -2.95 -8.21 16.10
CA MET A 2 -3.20 -7.13 15.15
C MET A 2 -2.89 -5.79 15.79
N THR A 3 -2.19 -4.93 15.06
CA THR A 3 -1.88 -3.57 15.50
C THR A 3 -2.41 -2.57 14.49
N VAL A 4 -3.08 -1.54 14.96
CA VAL A 4 -3.55 -0.43 14.13
C VAL A 4 -3.02 0.84 14.78
N GLU A 5 -2.16 1.57 14.06
CA GLU A 5 -1.48 2.73 14.62
C GLU A 5 -1.56 3.92 13.67
N PRO A 6 -1.78 5.12 14.20
CA PRO A 6 -1.61 6.34 13.40
C PRO A 6 -0.12 6.55 13.13
N MET A 7 0.19 7.04 11.94
CA MET A 7 1.54 7.45 11.62
C MET A 7 1.51 8.72 10.77
N PHE A 8 2.61 9.45 10.79
CA PHE A 8 2.73 10.69 10.03
C PHE A 8 3.95 10.59 9.13
N ILE A 9 3.75 10.94 7.86
CA ILE A 9 4.83 11.03 6.88
C ILE A 9 4.87 12.48 6.44
N GLU A 10 5.94 13.19 6.79
CA GLU A 10 6.11 14.62 6.51
C GLU A 10 4.89 15.44 6.97
N GLY A 11 4.36 15.10 8.15
CA GLY A 11 3.21 15.77 8.76
C GLY A 11 1.85 15.33 8.22
N LYS A 12 1.79 14.42 7.27
CA LYS A 12 0.54 13.93 6.70
C LYS A 12 0.12 12.64 7.39
N PRO A 13 -1.18 12.51 7.77
CA PRO A 13 -1.65 11.36 8.53
C PRO A 13 -1.91 10.13 7.66
N PHE A 14 -1.51 8.98 8.17
CA PHE A 14 -1.79 7.67 7.59
C PHE A 14 -2.12 6.69 8.72
N THR A 15 -2.69 5.55 8.37
CA THR A 15 -2.94 4.47 9.31
C THR A 15 -2.08 3.27 8.90
N ALA A 16 -1.27 2.77 9.84
CA ALA A 16 -0.47 1.58 9.63
C ALA A 16 -1.13 0.39 10.30
N VAL A 17 -1.34 -0.68 9.56
CA VAL A 17 -1.96 -1.91 10.05
C VAL A 17 -0.99 -3.05 9.89
N THR A 18 -0.79 -3.81 10.98
CA THR A 18 0.01 -5.04 10.99
C THR A 18 -0.85 -6.16 11.52
N VAL A 19 -0.96 -7.25 10.77
CA VAL A 19 -1.65 -8.46 11.21
C VAL A 19 -0.66 -9.59 11.19
N LYS A 20 -0.30 -10.11 12.37
CA LYS A 20 0.62 -11.24 12.48
C LYS A 20 -0.17 -12.55 12.46
N LEU A 21 0.07 -13.32 11.42
CA LEU A 21 -0.51 -14.64 11.22
C LEU A 21 0.58 -15.70 11.31
N PRO A 22 0.23 -16.98 11.50
CA PRO A 22 1.25 -18.04 11.45
C PRO A 22 2.04 -17.99 10.15
N LYS A 23 3.37 -17.86 10.27
CA LYS A 23 4.31 -17.86 9.14
C LYS A 23 4.15 -16.73 8.15
N THR A 24 3.32 -15.71 8.43
CA THR A 24 3.16 -14.56 7.53
C THR A 24 2.74 -13.32 8.32
N THR A 25 2.97 -12.15 7.75
CA THR A 25 2.56 -10.88 8.34
C THR A 25 1.92 -10.04 7.24
N LEU A 26 0.70 -9.57 7.49
CA LEU A 26 0.02 -8.64 6.58
C LEU A 26 0.33 -7.22 7.01
N LEU A 27 0.67 -6.37 6.05
CA LEU A 27 1.04 -4.98 6.27
C LEU A 27 0.26 -4.08 5.32
N VAL A 28 -0.32 -3.01 5.86
CA VAL A 28 -1.04 -2.01 5.08
C VAL A 28 -0.71 -0.64 5.64
N ILE A 29 -0.51 0.34 4.75
CA ILE A 29 -0.46 1.75 5.13
C ILE A 29 -1.47 2.48 4.25
N SER A 30 -2.44 3.13 4.87
CA SER A 30 -3.58 3.70 4.16
C SER A 30 -3.92 5.11 4.64
N ASN A 31 -4.63 5.83 3.79
CA ASN A 31 -5.35 7.05 4.14
C ASN A 31 -6.72 7.00 3.44
N ASP A 32 -7.45 8.12 3.39
CA ASP A 32 -8.78 8.16 2.80
C ASP A 32 -8.78 7.98 1.28
N VAL A 33 -7.65 8.18 0.62
CA VAL A 33 -7.56 8.10 -0.85
C VAL A 33 -7.17 6.69 -1.31
N GLY A 34 -6.18 6.08 -0.67
CA GLY A 34 -5.67 4.80 -1.11
C GLY A 34 -4.71 4.16 -0.12
N TYR A 35 -4.02 3.12 -0.55
CA TYR A 35 -3.13 2.37 0.34
C TYR A 35 -2.04 1.64 -0.41
N ILE A 36 -0.98 1.29 0.32
CA ILE A 36 0.02 0.33 -0.12
C ILE A 36 -0.03 -0.89 0.81
N MET A 37 0.31 -2.05 0.28
CA MET A 37 0.16 -3.31 0.98
C MET A 37 1.28 -4.27 0.61
N CYS A 38 1.51 -5.27 1.46
CA CYS A 38 2.45 -6.34 1.18
C CYS A 38 1.95 -7.26 0.06
N GLY A 39 2.70 -8.33 -0.23
CA GLY A 39 2.40 -9.25 -1.33
C GLY A 39 1.05 -9.96 -1.26
N ALA A 40 0.30 -9.82 -0.17
CA ALA A 40 -1.04 -10.39 -0.06
C ALA A 40 -2.08 -9.68 -0.94
N LEU A 41 -1.78 -8.47 -1.42
CA LEU A 41 -2.69 -7.73 -2.29
C LEU A 41 -2.72 -8.34 -3.69
N ASP A 42 -3.92 -8.61 -4.19
CA ASP A 42 -4.12 -9.08 -5.56
C ASP A 42 -4.47 -7.89 -6.46
N VAL A 43 -3.46 -7.28 -7.06
CA VAL A 43 -3.63 -6.10 -7.92
C VAL A 43 -4.39 -6.45 -9.20
N ASP A 44 -4.15 -7.63 -9.76
CA ASP A 44 -4.83 -8.05 -10.99
C ASP A 44 -6.34 -8.19 -10.77
N LEU A 45 -6.74 -8.71 -9.61
CA LEU A 45 -8.15 -8.78 -9.24
C LEU A 45 -8.79 -7.39 -9.20
N LEU A 46 -8.10 -6.41 -8.62
CA LEU A 46 -8.59 -5.04 -8.52
C LEU A 46 -8.73 -4.41 -9.91
N ASN A 47 -7.81 -4.68 -10.82
CA ASN A 47 -7.84 -4.14 -12.17
C ASN A 47 -8.89 -4.80 -13.06
N GLU A 48 -9.08 -6.11 -12.93
CA GLU A 48 -9.92 -6.91 -13.84
C GLU A 48 -11.34 -7.06 -13.33
N LYS A 49 -11.52 -7.34 -12.03
CA LYS A 49 -12.82 -7.65 -11.45
C LYS A 49 -13.47 -6.50 -10.71
N LEU A 50 -12.66 -5.60 -10.15
CA LEU A 50 -13.12 -4.48 -9.34
C LEU A 50 -12.72 -3.13 -9.93
N ALA A 51 -12.49 -3.07 -11.25
CA ALA A 51 -12.02 -1.86 -11.92
C ALA A 51 -12.98 -0.67 -11.72
N ASP A 52 -14.28 -0.92 -11.64
CA ASP A 52 -15.29 0.12 -11.44
C ASP A 52 -15.23 0.78 -10.07
N ARG A 53 -14.51 0.20 -9.11
CA ARG A 53 -14.33 0.78 -7.78
C ARG A 53 -13.25 1.87 -7.74
N ASN A 54 -12.41 1.95 -8.78
CA ASN A 54 -11.32 2.92 -8.86
C ASN A 54 -10.42 2.91 -7.62
N ILE A 55 -10.03 1.73 -7.17
CA ILE A 55 -9.20 1.56 -5.98
C ILE A 55 -7.78 2.02 -6.27
N ILE A 56 -7.27 2.91 -5.41
CA ILE A 56 -5.90 3.42 -5.48
C ILE A 56 -5.05 2.55 -4.56
N SER A 57 -4.28 1.63 -5.11
CA SER A 57 -3.44 0.77 -4.30
C SER A 57 -2.24 0.23 -5.07
N GLY A 58 -1.23 -0.20 -4.30
CA GLY A 58 -0.03 -0.80 -4.83
C GLY A 58 0.52 -1.85 -3.89
N ARG A 59 1.27 -2.79 -4.45
CA ARG A 59 1.83 -3.93 -3.75
C ARG A 59 3.35 -3.88 -3.74
N ALA A 60 3.93 -4.10 -2.55
CA ALA A 60 5.37 -4.36 -2.40
C ALA A 60 5.56 -5.79 -1.88
N VAL A 61 6.47 -6.54 -2.49
CA VAL A 61 6.73 -7.92 -2.11
C VAL A 61 7.98 -8.04 -1.25
N GLY A 62 8.05 -9.11 -0.43
CA GLY A 62 9.22 -9.39 0.39
C GLY A 62 9.37 -8.48 1.62
N VAL A 63 8.35 -7.71 1.96
CA VAL A 63 8.37 -6.80 3.11
C VAL A 63 7.80 -7.49 4.35
N LYS A 64 8.39 -7.23 5.52
CA LYS A 64 8.00 -7.85 6.78
C LYS A 64 7.70 -6.84 7.88
N THR A 65 7.97 -5.57 7.65
CA THR A 65 7.72 -4.50 8.61
C THR A 65 7.13 -3.29 7.90
N ILE A 66 6.49 -2.42 8.67
CA ILE A 66 5.96 -1.16 8.13
C ILE A 66 7.08 -0.32 7.51
N GLN A 67 8.24 -0.25 8.15
CA GLN A 67 9.36 0.52 7.59
C GLN A 67 9.84 -0.06 6.26
N GLN A 68 9.91 -1.38 6.15
CA GLN A 68 10.27 -2.02 4.89
C GLN A 68 9.24 -1.72 3.79
N LEU A 69 7.95 -1.70 4.14
CA LEU A 69 6.90 -1.36 3.19
C LEU A 69 7.05 0.08 2.68
N LEU A 70 7.41 1.02 3.55
CA LEU A 70 7.66 2.40 3.16
C LEU A 70 8.86 2.54 2.21
N ASP A 71 9.88 1.73 2.41
CA ASP A 71 11.15 1.86 1.69
C ASP A 71 11.24 1.01 0.43
N ALA A 72 10.31 0.07 0.24
CA ALA A 72 10.35 -0.85 -0.88
C ALA A 72 9.73 -0.24 -2.16
N PRO A 73 10.22 -0.64 -3.34
CA PRO A 73 9.55 -0.29 -4.58
C PRO A 73 8.25 -1.07 -4.72
N LEU A 74 7.22 -0.42 -5.26
CA LEU A 74 5.97 -1.09 -5.57
C LEU A 74 6.17 -2.00 -6.79
N GLU A 75 5.82 -3.26 -6.65
CA GLU A 75 5.94 -4.23 -7.76
C GLU A 75 4.84 -4.01 -8.78
N LYS A 76 3.61 -3.79 -8.30
CA LYS A 76 2.43 -3.52 -9.13
C LYS A 76 1.57 -2.46 -8.50
N VAL A 77 0.90 -1.69 -9.35
CA VAL A 77 -0.06 -0.67 -8.92
C VAL A 77 -1.36 -0.84 -9.71
N THR A 78 -2.48 -0.40 -9.13
CA THR A 78 -3.75 -0.42 -9.84
C THR A 78 -3.77 0.60 -10.98
N ASN A 79 -4.60 0.35 -11.99
CA ASN A 79 -4.74 1.27 -13.10
C ASN A 79 -5.24 2.65 -12.65
N ALA A 80 -6.16 2.69 -11.68
CA ALA A 80 -6.68 3.95 -11.15
C ALA A 80 -5.61 4.79 -10.47
N SER A 81 -4.56 4.17 -9.91
CA SER A 81 -3.49 4.89 -9.22
C SER A 81 -2.57 5.65 -10.18
N ILE A 82 -2.56 5.31 -11.45
CA ILE A 82 -1.72 5.98 -12.45
C ILE A 82 -2.05 7.46 -12.55
N ALA A 83 -3.31 7.84 -12.38
CA ALA A 83 -3.73 9.24 -12.38
C ALA A 83 -3.07 10.06 -11.26
N TYR A 84 -2.62 9.41 -10.20
CA TYR A 84 -1.90 10.05 -9.09
C TYR A 84 -0.37 10.01 -9.26
N GLY A 85 0.11 9.52 -10.39
CA GLY A 85 1.55 9.41 -10.64
C GLY A 85 2.16 8.11 -10.15
N TRP A 86 1.35 7.15 -9.70
CA TRP A 86 1.86 5.85 -9.27
C TRP A 86 2.28 5.01 -10.48
N ARG A 87 3.36 4.25 -10.30
CA ARG A 87 3.86 3.32 -11.30
C ARG A 87 4.67 2.24 -10.62
N ALA A 88 4.85 1.12 -11.29
CA ALA A 88 5.75 0.08 -10.81
C ALA A 88 7.17 0.66 -10.65
N GLY A 89 7.82 0.33 -9.55
CA GLY A 89 9.14 0.84 -9.21
C GLY A 89 9.15 2.06 -8.30
N LEU A 90 8.01 2.76 -8.15
CA LEU A 90 7.92 3.89 -7.24
C LEU A 90 8.05 3.40 -5.79
N ILE A 91 8.84 4.11 -4.98
CA ILE A 91 9.02 3.75 -3.57
C ILE A 91 7.72 4.01 -2.80
N GLY A 92 7.36 3.09 -1.89
CA GLY A 92 6.10 3.16 -1.16
C GLY A 92 5.83 4.50 -0.49
N LYS A 93 6.82 5.04 0.21
CA LYS A 93 6.72 6.36 0.85
C LYS A 93 6.40 7.46 -0.16
N GLU A 94 7.08 7.44 -1.32
CA GLU A 94 6.83 8.43 -2.36
C GLU A 94 5.41 8.32 -2.91
N ALA A 95 4.93 7.11 -3.10
CA ALA A 95 3.56 6.88 -3.56
C ALA A 95 2.55 7.46 -2.57
N LEU A 96 2.72 7.21 -1.28
CA LEU A 96 1.83 7.73 -0.25
C LEU A 96 1.83 9.26 -0.22
N MET A 97 2.96 9.90 -0.45
CA MET A 97 3.02 11.36 -0.51
C MET A 97 2.20 11.94 -1.67
N LEU A 98 2.10 11.20 -2.77
CA LEU A 98 1.31 11.64 -3.92
C LEU A 98 -0.21 11.60 -3.68
N ILE A 99 -0.66 10.89 -2.66
CA ILE A 99 -2.08 10.82 -2.27
C ILE A 99 -2.36 11.48 -0.92
N SER A 100 -1.37 12.11 -0.36
CA SER A 100 -1.50 12.74 0.96
C SER A 100 -2.34 14.02 0.95
#